data_078d2650142a59362dec16f4d4866657
#
_entry.id   078d2650142a59362dec16f4d4866657
#
_cell.length_a   1.000
_cell.length_b   1.000
_cell.length_c   1.000
_cell.angle_alpha   90.00
_cell.angle_beta   90.00
_cell.angle_gamma   90.00
#
_symmetry.space_group_name_H-M   'P 1'
#
loop_
_entity.id
_entity.type
_entity.pdbx_description
1 polymer ?
#
loop_
_entity_poly.entity_id
_entity_poly.type
_entity_poly.pdbx_seq_one_letter_code
_entity_poly.pdbx_strand_id
1 'polypeptide(L)'
;IGYAGGDNIGDEYANWIKKYGLWRDNAVRLSGEAINSLVLMFSETWYMSSKEMLKVQDYYFEGESKLENSYVYPYCDGPANNCNPAYELYSAMAMNSENYLYISTPYISINSEFIETIVSACKSGVDVRILVPGIPDKKLVYKTTQSFYGEIKDKKKTYK
;
A
#
# COMPACT_ATOMS: atom_id res chain seq x y z
N ILE A 1 8.49 16.06 11.04
CA ILE A 1 8.49 14.60 11.00
C ILE A 1 7.10 14.14 10.60
N GLY A 2 7.02 13.25 9.60
CA GLY A 2 5.78 12.61 9.17
C GLY A 2 5.84 11.11 9.42
N TYR A 3 4.68 10.49 9.63
CA TYR A 3 4.52 9.04 9.74
C TYR A 3 3.44 8.58 8.77
N ALA A 4 3.68 7.48 8.09
CA ALA A 4 2.69 6.79 7.27
C ALA A 4 2.80 5.28 7.52
N GLY A 5 1.67 4.60 7.72
CA GLY A 5 1.64 3.17 8.03
C GLY A 5 0.23 2.60 7.92
N GLY A 6 0.12 1.30 8.10
CA GLY A 6 -1.14 0.57 8.04
C GLY A 6 -1.88 0.48 9.37
N ASP A 7 -1.22 0.78 10.50
CA ASP A 7 -1.86 0.75 11.81
C ASP A 7 -2.90 1.86 11.97
N ASN A 8 -4.09 1.49 12.44
CA ASN A 8 -5.09 2.43 12.89
C ASN A 8 -5.01 2.66 14.41
N ILE A 9 -5.65 3.72 14.89
CA ILE A 9 -5.81 3.95 16.33
C ILE A 9 -6.90 3.01 16.85
N GLY A 10 -6.47 1.92 17.51
CA GLY A 10 -7.36 0.90 18.06
C GLY A 10 -6.60 -0.12 18.89
N ASP A 11 -7.28 -0.72 19.86
CA ASP A 11 -6.68 -1.66 20.83
C ASP A 11 -6.15 -2.93 20.18
N GLU A 12 -6.77 -3.39 19.08
CA GLU A 12 -6.33 -4.54 18.32
C GLU A 12 -4.99 -4.30 17.62
N TYR A 13 -4.74 -3.10 17.10
CA TYR A 13 -3.46 -2.73 16.45
C TYR A 13 -2.32 -2.60 17.47
N ALA A 14 -2.63 -2.15 18.69
CA ALA A 14 -1.70 -2.12 19.81
C ALA A 14 -1.48 -3.51 20.45
N ASN A 15 -2.19 -4.54 19.98
CA ASN A 15 -2.22 -5.89 20.55
C ASN A 15 -2.69 -5.96 22.02
N TRP A 16 -3.42 -4.97 22.50
CA TRP A 16 -4.08 -5.01 23.81
C TRP A 16 -5.27 -5.98 23.78
N ILE A 17 -5.96 -6.06 22.66
CA ILE A 17 -7.04 -7.01 22.40
C ILE A 17 -6.65 -7.90 21.23
N LYS A 18 -6.58 -9.23 21.47
CA LYS A 18 -6.21 -10.21 20.43
C LYS A 18 -7.41 -10.74 19.65
N LYS A 19 -8.27 -9.85 19.17
CA LYS A 19 -9.49 -10.21 18.45
C LYS A 19 -9.23 -10.97 17.14
N TYR A 20 -8.14 -10.62 16.46
CA TYR A 20 -7.75 -11.18 15.15
C TYR A 20 -6.36 -11.85 15.19
N GLY A 21 -5.90 -12.25 16.39
CA GLY A 21 -4.56 -12.77 16.62
C GLY A 21 -3.56 -11.66 16.93
N LEU A 22 -2.29 -11.92 16.68
CA LEU A 22 -1.23 -10.92 16.84
C LEU A 22 -1.21 -10.01 15.61
N TRP A 23 -1.49 -8.73 15.82
CA TRP A 23 -1.40 -7.73 14.77
C TRP A 23 0.06 -7.34 14.54
N ARG A 24 0.46 -7.35 13.29
CA ARG A 24 1.77 -6.86 12.85
C ARG A 24 1.58 -6.00 11.61
N ASP A 25 2.03 -4.79 11.70
CA ASP A 25 2.04 -3.86 10.59
C ASP A 25 3.41 -3.17 10.52
N ASN A 26 3.59 -2.32 9.55
CA ASN A 26 4.77 -1.50 9.41
C ASN A 26 4.38 -0.04 9.17
N ALA A 27 5.31 0.84 9.51
CA ALA A 27 5.19 2.26 9.24
C ALA A 27 6.53 2.82 8.80
N VAL A 28 6.48 3.93 8.09
CA VAL A 28 7.65 4.73 7.75
C VAL A 28 7.62 6.03 8.53
N ARG A 29 8.78 6.44 9.02
CA ARG A 29 9.02 7.76 9.59
C ARG A 29 9.81 8.58 8.59
N LEU A 30 9.27 9.71 8.19
CA LEU A 30 9.86 10.61 7.21
C LEU A 30 10.34 11.91 7.88
N SER A 31 11.42 12.45 7.35
CA SER A 31 11.92 13.79 7.66
C SER A 31 12.39 14.45 6.37
N GLY A 32 12.41 15.78 6.34
CA GLY A 32 12.78 16.53 5.14
C GLY A 32 11.57 16.89 4.26
N GLU A 33 11.84 17.31 3.04
CA GLU A 33 10.84 17.89 2.13
C GLU A 33 9.69 16.97 1.75
N ALA A 34 9.90 15.64 1.78
CA ALA A 34 8.84 14.65 1.51
C ALA A 34 7.63 14.79 2.46
N ILE A 35 7.81 15.43 3.63
CA ILE A 35 6.72 15.72 4.56
C ILE A 35 5.70 16.64 3.93
N ASN A 36 6.10 17.56 3.07
CA ASN A 36 5.19 18.54 2.45
C ASN A 36 4.10 17.85 1.63
N SER A 37 4.45 16.75 0.95
CA SER A 37 3.45 15.91 0.26
C SER A 37 2.46 15.26 1.24
N LEU A 38 2.95 14.76 2.40
CA LEU A 38 2.05 14.20 3.43
C LEU A 38 1.12 15.27 4.02
N VAL A 39 1.61 16.50 4.20
CA VAL A 39 0.78 17.63 4.67
C VAL A 39 -0.34 17.93 3.68
N LEU A 40 -0.03 17.94 2.37
CA LEU A 40 -1.05 18.15 1.33
C LEU A 40 -2.10 17.04 1.34
N MET A 41 -1.70 15.78 1.34
CA MET A 41 -2.60 14.62 1.40
C MET A 41 -3.51 14.67 2.64
N PHE A 42 -2.92 15.01 3.79
CA PHE A 42 -3.68 15.17 5.02
C PHE A 42 -4.69 16.31 4.92
N SER A 43 -4.29 17.45 4.35
CA SER A 43 -5.16 18.62 4.22
C SER A 43 -6.37 18.35 3.31
N GLU A 44 -6.18 17.58 2.24
CA GLU A 44 -7.28 17.14 1.37
C GLU A 44 -8.26 16.26 2.14
N THR A 45 -7.77 15.28 2.88
CA THR A 45 -8.61 14.38 3.71
C THR A 45 -9.32 15.16 4.81
N TRP A 46 -8.62 16.11 5.44
CA TRP A 46 -9.20 17.00 6.45
C TRP A 46 -10.34 17.82 5.86
N TYR A 47 -10.13 18.45 4.71
CA TYR A 47 -11.16 19.22 4.03
C TYR A 47 -12.38 18.37 3.63
N MET A 48 -12.16 17.17 3.15
CA MET A 48 -13.25 16.25 2.80
C MET A 48 -14.13 15.93 4.01
N SER A 49 -13.55 15.81 5.20
CA SER A 49 -14.23 15.46 6.45
C SER A 49 -14.85 16.68 7.15
N SER A 50 -14.05 17.74 7.35
CA SER A 50 -14.43 18.90 8.19
C SER A 50 -15.04 20.05 7.40
N LYS A 51 -14.79 20.12 6.09
CA LYS A 51 -15.06 21.28 5.21
C LYS A 51 -14.25 22.54 5.57
N GLU A 52 -13.23 22.39 6.40
CA GLU A 52 -12.34 23.47 6.80
C GLU A 52 -11.01 23.37 6.04
N MET A 53 -10.54 24.50 5.54
CA MET A 53 -9.24 24.57 4.87
C MET A 53 -8.12 24.81 5.89
N LEU A 54 -7.11 23.96 5.87
CA LEU A 54 -5.90 24.18 6.65
C LEU A 54 -4.94 25.16 5.91
N LYS A 55 -4.26 25.99 6.66
CA LYS A 55 -3.11 26.74 6.15
C LYS A 55 -1.92 25.80 6.07
N VAL A 56 -1.81 25.07 4.97
CA VAL A 56 -0.78 24.03 4.78
C VAL A 56 0.63 24.55 4.97
N GLN A 57 0.87 25.83 4.67
CA GLN A 57 2.17 26.49 4.81
C GLN A 57 2.68 26.49 6.27
N ASP A 58 1.76 26.52 7.25
CA ASP A 58 2.11 26.52 8.67
C ASP A 58 2.69 25.16 9.13
N TYR A 59 2.55 24.13 8.30
CA TYR A 59 2.97 22.74 8.58
C TYR A 59 4.09 22.25 7.67
N TYR A 60 4.51 23.06 6.72
CA TYR A 60 5.59 22.67 5.81
C TYR A 60 6.92 22.55 6.55
N PHE A 61 7.73 21.64 6.03
CA PHE A 61 9.09 21.50 6.49
C PHE A 61 9.90 22.72 6.10
N GLU A 62 10.46 23.39 7.12
CA GLU A 62 11.40 24.50 6.97
C GLU A 62 12.78 24.00 7.42
N GLY A 63 13.67 23.76 6.50
CA GLY A 63 15.03 23.32 6.80
C GLY A 63 15.72 22.71 5.59
N GLU A 64 16.99 22.38 5.77
CA GLU A 64 17.76 21.66 4.77
C GLU A 64 17.49 20.14 4.90
N SER A 65 17.11 19.51 3.79
CA SER A 65 17.07 18.05 3.71
C SER A 65 18.49 17.52 3.67
N LYS A 66 18.85 16.69 4.62
CA LYS A 66 20.09 15.91 4.51
C LYS A 66 19.82 14.79 3.51
N LEU A 67 20.15 15.03 2.27
CA LEU A 67 20.03 14.06 1.19
C LEU A 67 21.12 12.99 1.35
N GLU A 68 20.74 11.85 1.85
CA GLU A 68 21.57 10.65 1.85
C GLU A 68 21.16 9.76 0.67
N ASN A 69 21.39 10.18 -0.57
CA ASN A 69 21.18 9.39 -1.79
C ASN A 69 19.87 8.58 -1.86
N SER A 70 18.82 9.04 -1.16
CA SER A 70 17.53 8.39 -1.11
C SER A 70 16.43 9.35 -1.56
N TYR A 71 15.56 8.87 -2.44
CA TYR A 71 14.39 9.60 -2.89
C TYR A 71 13.14 9.00 -2.29
N VAL A 72 12.26 9.85 -1.75
CA VAL A 72 10.95 9.45 -1.23
C VAL A 72 9.89 10.27 -1.95
N TYR A 73 8.96 9.59 -2.58
CA TYR A 73 7.85 10.20 -3.29
C TYR A 73 6.53 9.72 -2.69
N PRO A 74 5.96 10.43 -1.71
CA PRO A 74 4.64 10.11 -1.20
C PRO A 74 3.57 10.37 -2.26
N TYR A 75 2.61 9.46 -2.37
CA TYR A 75 1.45 9.59 -3.24
C TYR A 75 0.21 9.04 -2.55
N CYS A 76 -0.95 9.42 -3.01
CA CYS A 76 -2.21 8.84 -2.54
C CYS A 76 -3.17 8.60 -3.71
N ASP A 77 -4.03 7.60 -3.55
CA ASP A 77 -5.21 7.41 -4.35
C ASP A 77 -6.44 7.91 -3.59
N GLY A 78 -7.35 8.54 -4.30
CA GLY A 78 -8.58 9.04 -3.73
C GLY A 78 -9.71 9.08 -4.75
N PRO A 79 -10.96 9.12 -4.30
CA PRO A 79 -12.13 9.13 -5.20
C PRO A 79 -12.22 10.39 -6.09
N ALA A 80 -11.44 11.42 -5.78
CA ALA A 80 -11.35 12.64 -6.57
C ALA A 80 -10.28 12.59 -7.67
N ASN A 81 -9.45 11.55 -7.69
CA ASN A 81 -8.40 11.40 -8.70
C ASN A 81 -8.99 10.83 -9.99
N ASN A 82 -8.61 11.41 -11.12
CA ASN A 82 -8.96 10.89 -12.45
C ASN A 82 -7.98 9.81 -12.96
N CYS A 83 -6.99 9.43 -12.16
CA CYS A 83 -5.98 8.41 -12.45
C CYS A 83 -5.87 7.46 -11.26
N ASN A 84 -5.17 6.36 -11.45
CA ASN A 84 -4.96 5.34 -10.43
C ASN A 84 -3.45 5.13 -10.21
N PRO A 85 -2.76 6.11 -9.59
CA PRO A 85 -1.29 6.10 -9.48
C PRO A 85 -0.75 4.89 -8.73
N ALA A 86 -1.48 4.36 -7.74
CA ALA A 86 -1.06 3.14 -7.04
C ALA A 86 -1.03 1.94 -7.97
N TYR A 87 -2.06 1.76 -8.79
CA TYR A 87 -2.11 0.67 -9.76
C TYR A 87 -0.98 0.76 -10.80
N GLU A 88 -0.77 1.95 -11.33
CA GLU A 88 0.29 2.20 -12.32
C GLU A 88 1.67 1.91 -11.73
N LEU A 89 1.93 2.40 -10.49
CA LEU A 89 3.18 2.18 -9.79
C LEU A 89 3.41 0.69 -9.48
N TYR A 90 2.42 0.00 -8.94
CA TYR A 90 2.54 -1.43 -8.62
C TYR A 90 2.74 -2.28 -9.87
N SER A 91 2.06 -1.93 -10.96
CA SER A 91 2.25 -2.58 -12.26
C SER A 91 3.67 -2.36 -12.79
N ALA A 92 4.18 -1.13 -12.72
CA ALA A 92 5.54 -0.83 -13.11
C ALA A 92 6.58 -1.57 -12.25
N MET A 93 6.38 -1.65 -10.94
CA MET A 93 7.26 -2.41 -10.04
C MET A 93 7.25 -3.90 -10.36
N ALA A 94 6.07 -4.47 -10.65
CA ALA A 94 5.95 -5.88 -11.00
C ALA A 94 6.59 -6.21 -12.37
N MET A 95 6.41 -5.34 -13.37
CA MET A 95 6.99 -5.50 -14.69
C MET A 95 8.52 -5.35 -14.71
N ASN A 96 9.08 -4.54 -13.83
CA ASN A 96 10.52 -4.27 -13.75
C ASN A 96 11.22 -5.12 -12.67
N SER A 97 10.53 -6.04 -12.01
CA SER A 97 11.16 -6.92 -11.03
C SER A 97 12.02 -7.98 -11.74
N GLU A 98 13.27 -8.11 -11.30
CA GLU A 98 14.24 -9.05 -11.89
C GLU A 98 14.48 -10.28 -11.03
N ASN A 99 14.55 -10.11 -9.71
CA ASN A 99 14.93 -11.18 -8.79
C ASN A 99 13.77 -11.64 -7.93
N TYR A 100 13.07 -10.71 -7.29
CA TYR A 100 11.93 -11.03 -6.43
C TYR A 100 10.87 -9.94 -6.44
N LEU A 101 9.63 -10.34 -6.18
CA LEU A 101 8.46 -9.47 -5.96
C LEU A 101 7.69 -9.96 -4.74
N TYR A 102 7.85 -9.27 -3.61
CA TYR A 102 7.17 -9.61 -2.36
C TYR A 102 6.09 -8.58 -2.06
N ILE A 103 4.85 -9.06 -1.94
CA ILE A 103 3.67 -8.24 -1.70
C ILE A 103 3.06 -8.65 -0.38
N SER A 104 2.92 -7.71 0.56
CA SER A 104 2.16 -7.91 1.79
C SER A 104 0.91 -7.01 1.75
N THR A 105 -0.26 -7.62 1.87
CA THR A 105 -1.52 -6.89 1.80
C THR A 105 -2.61 -7.59 2.62
N PRO A 106 -3.46 -6.83 3.34
CA PRO A 106 -4.58 -7.43 4.08
C PRO A 106 -5.68 -7.96 3.15
N TYR A 107 -5.80 -7.40 1.94
CA TYR A 107 -6.84 -7.76 0.99
C TYR A 107 -6.30 -7.80 -0.44
N ILE A 108 -6.77 -8.78 -1.21
CA ILE A 108 -6.53 -8.84 -2.66
C ILE A 108 -7.85 -8.49 -3.35
N SER A 109 -7.84 -7.37 -4.07
CA SER A 109 -8.90 -6.95 -4.98
C SER A 109 -8.22 -6.28 -6.17
N ILE A 110 -7.88 -7.06 -7.16
CA ILE A 110 -7.08 -6.67 -8.32
C ILE A 110 -7.78 -7.08 -9.60
N ASN A 111 -7.50 -6.36 -10.70
CA ASN A 111 -8.02 -6.69 -12.01
C ASN A 111 -7.20 -7.83 -12.66
N SER A 112 -7.75 -8.39 -13.74
CA SER A 112 -7.10 -9.47 -14.49
C SER A 112 -5.75 -9.07 -15.10
N GLU A 113 -5.60 -7.82 -15.48
CA GLU A 113 -4.36 -7.29 -16.07
C GLU A 113 -3.20 -7.31 -15.09
N PHE A 114 -3.46 -6.93 -13.82
CA PHE A 114 -2.42 -7.00 -12.79
C PHE A 114 -2.09 -8.44 -12.40
N ILE A 115 -3.08 -9.34 -12.41
CA ILE A 115 -2.82 -10.78 -12.22
C ILE A 115 -1.91 -11.31 -13.34
N GLU A 116 -2.16 -10.93 -14.59
CA GLU A 116 -1.31 -11.32 -15.72
C GLU A 116 0.11 -10.76 -15.60
N THR A 117 0.27 -9.54 -15.11
CA THR A 117 1.57 -8.93 -14.83
C THR A 117 2.34 -9.74 -13.77
N ILE A 118 1.70 -10.11 -12.67
CA ILE A 118 2.29 -10.95 -11.62
C ILE A 118 2.67 -12.34 -12.17
N VAL A 119 1.79 -12.96 -12.94
CA VAL A 119 2.04 -14.26 -13.56
C VAL A 119 3.19 -14.18 -14.57
N SER A 120 3.29 -13.10 -15.33
CA SER A 120 4.40 -12.86 -16.26
C SER A 120 5.73 -12.76 -15.52
N ALA A 121 5.79 -12.02 -14.43
CA ALA A 121 6.98 -11.95 -13.56
C ALA A 121 7.39 -13.35 -13.06
N CYS A 122 6.41 -14.15 -12.58
CA CYS A 122 6.67 -15.54 -12.18
C CYS A 122 7.27 -16.38 -13.33
N LYS A 123 6.77 -16.22 -14.55
CA LYS A 123 7.25 -16.97 -15.73
C LYS A 123 8.66 -16.55 -16.14
N SER A 124 9.01 -15.31 -15.93
CA SER A 124 10.35 -14.77 -16.17
C SER A 124 11.39 -15.21 -15.14
N GLY A 125 10.97 -15.99 -14.11
CA GLY A 125 11.86 -16.52 -13.09
C GLY A 125 11.93 -15.69 -11.81
N VAL A 126 11.14 -14.63 -11.68
CA VAL A 126 11.05 -13.80 -10.48
C VAL A 126 10.44 -14.62 -9.33
N ASP A 127 11.06 -14.58 -8.15
CA ASP A 127 10.48 -15.16 -6.92
C ASP A 127 9.33 -14.28 -6.42
N VAL A 128 8.09 -14.63 -6.76
CA VAL A 128 6.90 -13.88 -6.37
C VAL A 128 6.25 -14.51 -5.15
N ARG A 129 6.11 -13.70 -4.09
CA ARG A 129 5.43 -14.09 -2.84
C ARG A 129 4.38 -13.07 -2.45
N ILE A 130 3.18 -13.56 -2.12
CA ILE A 130 2.09 -12.72 -1.63
C ILE A 130 1.73 -13.18 -0.22
N LEU A 131 1.88 -12.29 0.75
CA LEU A 131 1.52 -12.51 2.14
C LEU A 131 0.17 -11.86 2.42
N VAL A 132 -0.75 -12.67 2.94
CA VAL A 132 -2.10 -12.24 3.33
C VAL A 132 -2.43 -12.74 4.73
N PRO A 133 -3.34 -12.10 5.48
CA PRO A 133 -3.75 -12.55 6.80
C PRO A 133 -4.38 -13.95 6.77
N GLY A 134 -4.03 -14.78 7.76
CA GLY A 134 -4.66 -16.09 7.98
C GLY A 134 -6.00 -15.98 8.72
N ILE A 135 -6.20 -14.92 9.52
CA ILE A 135 -7.41 -14.67 10.29
C ILE A 135 -8.07 -13.40 9.75
N PRO A 136 -9.30 -13.49 9.20
CA PRO A 136 -9.96 -12.34 8.61
C PRO A 136 -10.55 -11.40 9.68
N ASP A 137 -10.29 -10.11 9.53
CA ASP A 137 -11.00 -9.03 10.24
C ASP A 137 -12.37 -8.75 9.60
N LYS A 138 -12.45 -8.83 8.26
CA LYS A 138 -13.65 -8.60 7.46
C LYS A 138 -13.97 -9.83 6.61
N LYS A 139 -14.89 -10.67 7.10
CA LYS A 139 -15.22 -11.97 6.49
C LYS A 139 -15.62 -11.89 5.00
N LEU A 140 -16.38 -10.86 4.60
CA LEU A 140 -16.82 -10.71 3.21
C LEU A 140 -15.64 -10.38 2.28
N VAL A 141 -14.82 -9.42 2.66
CA VAL A 141 -13.64 -9.01 1.88
C VAL A 141 -12.61 -10.14 1.82
N TYR A 142 -12.50 -10.94 2.88
CA TYR A 142 -11.64 -12.10 2.88
C TYR A 142 -12.08 -13.18 1.88
N LYS A 143 -13.39 -13.41 1.73
CA LYS A 143 -13.92 -14.32 0.68
C LYS A 143 -13.56 -13.83 -0.72
N THR A 144 -13.67 -12.54 -0.97
CA THR A 144 -13.21 -11.94 -2.24
C THR A 144 -11.71 -12.18 -2.44
N THR A 145 -10.89 -11.94 -1.42
CA THR A 145 -9.45 -12.23 -1.46
C THR A 145 -9.17 -13.69 -1.80
N GLN A 146 -9.92 -14.62 -1.19
CA GLN A 146 -9.77 -16.06 -1.46
C GLN A 146 -10.11 -16.46 -2.90
N SER A 147 -11.06 -15.78 -3.56
CA SER A 147 -11.39 -16.08 -4.97
C SER A 147 -10.22 -15.83 -5.90
N PHE A 148 -9.38 -14.84 -5.61
CA PHE A 148 -8.18 -14.56 -6.40
C PHE A 148 -7.06 -15.60 -6.24
N TYR A 149 -7.03 -16.37 -5.13
CA TYR A 149 -6.01 -17.43 -4.95
C TYR A 149 -6.10 -18.51 -6.02
N GLY A 150 -7.33 -18.91 -6.37
CA GLY A 150 -7.58 -19.89 -7.45
C GLY A 150 -7.05 -19.36 -8.77
N GLU A 151 -7.45 -18.15 -9.14
CA GLU A 151 -7.07 -17.54 -10.42
C GLU A 151 -5.54 -17.40 -10.57
N ILE A 152 -4.85 -16.90 -9.55
CA ILE A 152 -3.38 -16.77 -9.56
C ILE A 152 -2.70 -18.14 -9.68
N LYS A 153 -3.18 -19.17 -8.94
CA LYS A 153 -2.62 -20.52 -8.97
C LYS A 153 -2.86 -21.21 -10.31
N ASP A 154 -4.04 -21.09 -10.87
CA ASP A 154 -4.42 -21.78 -12.10
C ASP A 154 -3.70 -21.19 -13.32
N LYS A 155 -3.60 -19.87 -13.40
CA LYS A 155 -2.77 -19.21 -14.43
C LYS A 155 -1.29 -19.60 -14.32
N LYS A 156 -0.75 -19.82 -13.12
CA LYS A 156 0.63 -20.32 -12.93
C LYS A 156 0.80 -21.76 -13.41
N LYS A 157 -0.23 -22.63 -13.28
CA LYS A 157 -0.19 -24.04 -13.69
C LYS A 157 -0.33 -24.25 -15.20
N THR A 158 -1.05 -23.37 -15.89
CA THR A 158 -1.36 -23.52 -17.33
C THR A 158 -0.11 -23.39 -18.22
N TYR A 159 1.04 -23.05 -17.65
CA TYR A 159 2.27 -22.77 -18.39
C TYR A 159 3.52 -23.48 -17.83
N LYS A 160 3.35 -24.68 -17.32
CA LYS A 160 4.47 -25.60 -17.04
C LYS A 160 4.79 -26.45 -18.25
#